data_d98f0fea471815c7f1333945a2e8e679
#
_entry.id   d98f0fea471815c7f1333945a2e8e679
#
_cell.length_a   1.000
_cell.length_b   1.000
_cell.length_c   1.000
_cell.angle_alpha   90.00
_cell.angle_beta   90.00
_cell.angle_gamma   90.00
#
_symmetry.space_group_name_H-M   'P 1'
#
loop_
_entity.id
_entity.type
_entity.pdbx_description
1 polymer ?
#
loop_
_entity_poly.entity_id
_entity_poly.type
_entity_poly.pdbx_seq_one_letter_code
_entity_poly.pdbx_strand_id
1 'polypeptide(L)'
;MPRWWAGQGGAVGRVLDVALLPAGGAFRAISGARNAAFDRGILAVERAPVPVISIGNLAVGGAGKTPLSAWTAARLRGWGRRPAIALRGYGGDEVLLHRELNPAVPVFAAPRRIDAAREAGAVGCDVVVLDDGFQHRALARDLDVVLVAVEGWRARPRLLPRGPWREGFGALRRADVVVLTRKSAPLARADEVAAALARSHPHLPIAVCHLAPGGLAPLHGGGALRPVEWLAGWRVFAVAALATPGPFLEHLAAAGAGVEPALFADHHEFTAAEAGEVIRSADGRVLVMTQKDAVKLRPLLSPDVEAFVLEQTVKFDRGGDALDEALRRAVGG
;
A
#
# COMPACT_ATOMS: atom_id res chain seq x y z
N MET A 1 -2.21 -12.22 -6.93
CA MET A 1 -1.73 -13.24 -5.96
C MET A 1 -2.16 -14.63 -6.40
N PRO A 2 -1.39 -15.71 -6.12
CA PRO A 2 -1.81 -17.08 -6.46
C PRO A 2 -3.12 -17.46 -5.75
N ARG A 3 -4.08 -18.03 -6.47
CA ARG A 3 -5.39 -18.44 -5.92
C ARG A 3 -5.29 -19.40 -4.73
N TRP A 4 -4.25 -20.25 -4.71
CA TRP A 4 -4.05 -21.22 -3.63
C TRP A 4 -3.64 -20.56 -2.29
N TRP A 5 -3.03 -19.35 -2.30
CA TRP A 5 -2.83 -18.58 -1.07
C TRP A 5 -4.13 -18.15 -0.41
N ALA A 6 -5.15 -17.91 -1.23
CA ALA A 6 -6.51 -17.60 -0.75
C ALA A 6 -7.32 -18.85 -0.30
N GLY A 7 -6.74 -20.06 -0.44
CA GLY A 7 -7.43 -21.32 -0.19
C GLY A 7 -8.31 -21.81 -1.35
N GLN A 8 -8.23 -21.16 -2.52
CA GLN A 8 -9.04 -21.47 -3.70
C GLN A 8 -8.32 -22.41 -4.70
N GLY A 9 -7.23 -23.05 -4.26
CA GLY A 9 -6.40 -23.89 -5.11
C GLY A 9 -6.89 -25.37 -5.28
N GLY A 10 -7.98 -25.77 -4.66
CA GLY A 10 -8.47 -27.14 -4.71
C GLY A 10 -7.45 -28.20 -4.26
N ALA A 11 -7.41 -29.35 -4.94
CA ALA A 11 -6.43 -30.41 -4.66
C ALA A 11 -5.00 -29.98 -4.94
N VAL A 12 -4.76 -29.29 -6.05
CA VAL A 12 -3.43 -28.77 -6.41
C VAL A 12 -2.90 -27.81 -5.36
N GLY A 13 -3.74 -26.90 -4.85
CA GLY A 13 -3.36 -25.99 -3.79
C GLY A 13 -2.96 -26.70 -2.49
N ARG A 14 -3.62 -27.80 -2.12
CA ARG A 14 -3.24 -28.62 -0.97
C ARG A 14 -1.89 -29.32 -1.17
N VAL A 15 -1.66 -29.88 -2.35
CA VAL A 15 -0.37 -30.52 -2.68
C VAL A 15 0.76 -29.49 -2.61
N LEU A 16 0.59 -28.30 -3.20
CA LEU A 16 1.56 -27.22 -3.13
C LEU A 16 1.81 -26.75 -1.70
N ASP A 17 0.77 -26.64 -0.87
CA ASP A 17 0.90 -26.25 0.53
C ASP A 17 1.77 -27.23 1.32
N VAL A 18 1.62 -28.54 1.08
CA VAL A 18 2.45 -29.59 1.69
C VAL A 18 3.87 -29.59 1.12
N ALA A 19 4.01 -29.53 -0.19
CA ALA A 19 5.31 -29.52 -0.85
C ALA A 19 6.19 -28.32 -0.44
N LEU A 20 5.58 -27.19 -0.12
CA LEU A 20 6.26 -25.97 0.31
C LEU A 20 6.52 -25.91 1.82
N LEU A 21 6.17 -26.94 2.60
CA LEU A 21 6.44 -26.99 4.05
C LEU A 21 7.94 -26.77 4.40
N PRO A 22 8.89 -27.49 3.75
CA PRO A 22 10.32 -27.29 4.05
C PRO A 22 10.79 -25.89 3.71
N ALA A 23 10.39 -25.35 2.55
CA ALA A 23 10.74 -23.99 2.12
C ALA A 23 10.15 -22.92 3.08
N GLY A 24 8.92 -23.11 3.54
CA GLY A 24 8.31 -22.23 4.55
C GLY A 24 9.02 -22.30 5.90
N GLY A 25 9.48 -23.49 6.30
CA GLY A 25 10.30 -23.69 7.49
C GLY A 25 11.64 -22.96 7.38
N ALA A 26 12.33 -23.12 6.26
CA ALA A 26 13.61 -22.45 5.98
C ALA A 26 13.45 -20.92 5.97
N PHE A 27 12.43 -20.40 5.29
CA PHE A 27 12.13 -18.97 5.28
C PHE A 27 11.90 -18.42 6.69
N ARG A 28 11.11 -19.13 7.49
CA ARG A 28 10.87 -18.76 8.91
C ARG A 28 12.15 -18.74 9.73
N ALA A 29 13.00 -19.75 9.58
CA ALA A 29 14.28 -19.85 10.30
C ALA A 29 15.24 -18.72 9.91
N ILE A 30 15.42 -18.47 8.61
CA ILE A 30 16.30 -17.42 8.08
C ILE A 30 15.79 -16.03 8.51
N SER A 31 14.50 -15.76 8.33
CA SER A 31 13.91 -14.49 8.73
C SER A 31 13.98 -14.28 10.25
N GLY A 32 13.76 -15.35 11.02
CA GLY A 32 13.88 -15.34 12.48
C GLY A 32 15.32 -15.09 12.94
N ALA A 33 16.30 -15.79 12.36
CA ALA A 33 17.73 -15.60 12.66
C ALA A 33 18.19 -14.17 12.33
N ARG A 34 17.81 -13.65 11.15
CA ARG A 34 18.09 -12.26 10.77
C ARG A 34 17.50 -11.27 11.77
N ASN A 35 16.25 -11.44 12.17
CA ASN A 35 15.59 -10.57 13.14
C ASN A 35 16.29 -10.66 14.50
N ALA A 36 16.62 -11.85 14.96
CA ALA A 36 17.35 -12.04 16.20
C ALA A 36 18.75 -11.40 16.18
N ALA A 37 19.42 -11.40 15.02
CA ALA A 37 20.72 -10.73 14.85
C ALA A 37 20.60 -9.21 14.98
N PHE A 38 19.53 -8.59 14.46
CA PHE A 38 19.22 -7.18 14.71
C PHE A 38 18.86 -6.91 16.18
N ASP A 39 18.02 -7.78 16.79
CA ASP A 39 17.60 -7.62 18.20
C ASP A 39 18.80 -7.69 19.16
N ARG A 40 19.88 -8.43 18.80
CA ARG A 40 21.11 -8.55 19.58
C ARG A 40 22.20 -7.55 19.20
N GLY A 41 21.95 -6.64 18.25
CA GLY A 41 22.95 -5.67 17.77
C GLY A 41 24.10 -6.28 16.94
N ILE A 42 23.97 -7.54 16.49
CA ILE A 42 24.97 -8.20 15.62
C ILE A 42 24.96 -7.56 14.22
N LEU A 43 23.79 -7.20 13.72
CA LEU A 43 23.66 -6.47 12.47
C LEU A 43 23.57 -4.98 12.73
N ALA A 44 24.38 -4.21 12.01
CA ALA A 44 24.44 -2.77 12.16
C ALA A 44 23.11 -2.09 11.78
N VAL A 45 22.74 -1.08 12.56
CA VAL A 45 21.60 -0.18 12.29
C VAL A 45 22.15 1.22 12.14
N GLU A 46 21.98 1.81 10.95
CA GLU A 46 22.39 3.18 10.67
C GLU A 46 21.28 4.14 11.05
N ARG A 47 21.62 5.33 11.55
CA ARG A 47 20.68 6.40 11.85
C ARG A 47 20.78 7.49 10.80
N ALA A 48 19.63 7.95 10.31
CA ALA A 48 19.52 9.11 9.42
C ALA A 48 19.73 10.43 10.19
N PRO A 49 20.09 11.52 9.50
CA PRO A 49 20.26 12.84 10.14
C PRO A 49 18.93 13.47 10.57
N VAL A 50 17.81 12.94 10.11
CA VAL A 50 16.45 13.40 10.40
C VAL A 50 15.58 12.23 10.88
N PRO A 51 14.48 12.48 11.62
CA PRO A 51 13.54 11.45 12.03
C PRO A 51 13.01 10.62 10.86
N VAL A 52 12.84 9.33 11.09
CA VAL A 52 12.34 8.37 10.09
C VAL A 52 11.06 7.71 10.59
N ILE A 53 9.97 7.92 9.86
CA ILE A 53 8.68 7.30 10.08
C ILE A 53 8.51 6.17 9.05
N SER A 54 8.41 4.94 9.52
CA SER A 54 8.24 3.77 8.65
C SER A 54 6.77 3.41 8.51
N ILE A 55 6.28 3.38 7.28
CA ILE A 55 4.98 2.83 6.93
C ILE A 55 5.23 1.48 6.25
N GLY A 56 4.77 0.40 6.87
CA GLY A 56 5.04 -0.94 6.35
C GLY A 56 3.90 -1.92 6.64
N ASN A 57 4.08 -3.18 6.25
CA ASN A 57 3.09 -4.22 6.51
C ASN A 57 3.77 -5.58 6.77
N LEU A 58 2.99 -6.60 7.14
CA LEU A 58 3.48 -7.95 7.43
C LEU A 58 3.35 -8.91 6.24
N ALA A 59 2.63 -8.54 5.18
CA ALA A 59 2.33 -9.43 4.07
C ALA A 59 2.65 -8.77 2.72
N VAL A 60 2.92 -9.54 1.69
CA VAL A 60 2.97 -9.03 0.32
C VAL A 60 1.56 -8.67 -0.15
N GLY A 61 1.44 -7.66 -0.99
CA GLY A 61 0.18 -7.20 -1.59
C GLY A 61 -0.26 -5.83 -1.10
N GLY A 62 -1.42 -5.42 -1.61
CA GLY A 62 -1.95 -4.06 -1.50
C GLY A 62 -2.57 -3.72 -0.14
N ALA A 63 -1.79 -3.70 0.93
CA ALA A 63 -2.25 -3.27 2.25
C ALA A 63 -2.52 -1.76 2.38
N GLY A 64 -2.27 -0.96 1.33
CA GLY A 64 -2.48 0.49 1.37
C GLY A 64 -1.29 1.28 1.91
N LYS A 65 -0.07 0.74 1.82
CA LYS A 65 1.15 1.45 2.24
C LYS A 65 1.31 2.79 1.54
N THR A 66 1.31 2.79 0.21
CA THR A 66 1.51 4.00 -0.60
C THR A 66 0.48 5.10 -0.30
N PRO A 67 -0.84 4.82 -0.27
CA PRO A 67 -1.82 5.82 0.16
C PRO A 67 -1.57 6.35 1.59
N LEU A 68 -1.22 5.48 2.55
CA LEU A 68 -0.97 5.92 3.92
C LEU A 68 0.35 6.68 4.04
N SER A 69 1.41 6.30 3.31
CA SER A 69 2.67 7.06 3.22
C SER A 69 2.45 8.45 2.65
N ALA A 70 1.66 8.56 1.59
CA ALA A 70 1.28 9.84 0.98
C ALA A 70 0.44 10.70 1.94
N TRP A 71 -0.55 10.11 2.61
CA TRP A 71 -1.36 10.77 3.63
C TRP A 71 -0.50 11.28 4.79
N THR A 72 0.42 10.45 5.28
CA THR A 72 1.34 10.81 6.37
C THR A 72 2.21 12.01 5.98
N ALA A 73 2.78 11.99 4.78
CA ALA A 73 3.59 13.11 4.28
C ALA A 73 2.76 14.40 4.15
N ALA A 74 1.55 14.31 3.60
CA ALA A 74 0.63 15.44 3.52
C ALA A 74 0.25 15.99 4.91
N ARG A 75 0.02 15.09 5.89
CA ARG A 75 -0.30 15.45 7.27
C ARG A 75 0.82 16.19 7.96
N LEU A 76 2.06 15.68 7.84
CA LEU A 76 3.28 16.33 8.37
C LEU A 76 3.50 17.71 7.74
N ARG A 77 3.30 17.80 6.42
CA ARG A 77 3.38 19.08 5.71
C ARG A 77 2.33 20.08 6.20
N GLY A 78 1.10 19.61 6.48
CA GLY A 78 0.04 20.42 7.09
C GLY A 78 0.38 20.96 8.48
N TRP A 79 1.33 20.34 9.18
CA TRP A 79 1.88 20.83 10.45
C TRP A 79 3.15 21.70 10.28
N GLY A 80 3.46 22.11 9.06
CA GLY A 80 4.61 22.97 8.77
C GLY A 80 5.95 22.23 8.67
N ARG A 81 5.96 20.88 8.68
CA ARG A 81 7.16 20.08 8.45
C ARG A 81 7.51 20.03 6.97
N ARG A 82 8.75 19.69 6.67
CA ARG A 82 9.27 19.48 5.32
C ARG A 82 9.56 17.99 5.10
N PRO A 83 8.49 17.15 4.92
CA PRO A 83 8.69 15.73 4.75
C PRO A 83 9.29 15.38 3.40
N ALA A 84 10.02 14.25 3.36
CA ALA A 84 10.35 13.52 2.14
C ALA A 84 9.75 12.13 2.18
N ILE A 85 9.48 11.53 1.02
CA ILE A 85 9.14 10.12 0.90
C ILE A 85 10.37 9.37 0.41
N ALA A 86 10.75 8.29 1.10
CA ALA A 86 11.85 7.43 0.71
C ALA A 86 11.37 6.01 0.42
N LEU A 87 11.82 5.45 -0.71
CA LEU A 87 11.47 4.10 -1.15
C LEU A 87 12.64 3.35 -1.77
N ARG A 88 12.46 2.07 -2.10
CA ARG A 88 13.55 1.18 -2.54
C ARG A 88 14.02 1.45 -3.98
N GLY A 89 13.21 2.11 -4.78
CA GLY A 89 13.55 2.42 -6.17
C GLY A 89 13.48 1.22 -7.13
N TYR A 90 12.85 0.13 -6.75
CA TYR A 90 12.47 -0.92 -7.68
C TYR A 90 11.06 -0.64 -8.20
N GLY A 91 10.93 -0.51 -9.54
CA GLY A 91 9.70 -0.16 -10.20
C GLY A 91 9.46 1.38 -10.16
N GLY A 92 9.56 2.04 -11.31
CA GLY A 92 9.37 3.49 -11.42
C GLY A 92 7.95 3.96 -11.07
N ASP A 93 6.97 3.05 -11.10
CA ASP A 93 5.56 3.31 -10.86
C ASP A 93 5.27 3.87 -9.45
N GLU A 94 5.92 3.36 -8.40
CA GLU A 94 5.73 3.86 -7.03
C GLU A 94 6.28 5.27 -6.86
N VAL A 95 7.44 5.58 -7.48
CA VAL A 95 8.02 6.94 -7.48
C VAL A 95 7.09 7.93 -8.18
N LEU A 96 6.60 7.56 -9.37
CA LEU A 96 5.68 8.38 -10.15
C LEU A 96 4.38 8.62 -9.39
N LEU A 97 3.83 7.57 -8.79
CA LEU A 97 2.61 7.65 -8.00
C LEU A 97 2.76 8.59 -6.80
N HIS A 98 3.85 8.52 -6.05
CA HIS A 98 4.08 9.43 -4.93
C HIS A 98 4.23 10.89 -5.37
N ARG A 99 4.90 11.14 -6.51
CA ARG A 99 5.02 12.48 -7.09
C ARG A 99 3.67 13.05 -7.52
N GLU A 100 2.76 12.19 -7.98
CA GLU A 100 1.40 12.58 -8.35
C GLU A 100 0.53 12.83 -7.11
N LEU A 101 0.59 11.95 -6.11
CA LEU A 101 -0.18 12.08 -4.87
C LEU A 101 0.21 13.32 -4.03
N ASN A 102 1.48 13.69 -4.05
CA ASN A 102 2.01 14.82 -3.29
C ASN A 102 3.06 15.59 -4.11
N PRO A 103 2.68 16.41 -5.11
CA PRO A 103 3.64 17.10 -5.97
C PRO A 103 4.65 17.99 -5.25
N ALA A 104 4.29 18.47 -4.05
CA ALA A 104 5.14 19.34 -3.22
C ALA A 104 6.01 18.57 -2.21
N VAL A 105 5.99 17.23 -2.21
CA VAL A 105 6.82 16.40 -1.34
C VAL A 105 7.90 15.71 -2.19
N PRO A 106 9.19 15.96 -1.94
CA PRO A 106 10.27 15.30 -2.67
C PRO A 106 10.27 13.78 -2.40
N VAL A 107 10.58 13.03 -3.46
CA VAL A 107 10.59 11.55 -3.43
C VAL A 107 11.98 11.08 -3.79
N PHE A 108 12.60 10.33 -2.89
CA PHE A 108 13.94 9.76 -3.03
C PHE A 108 13.85 8.23 -3.14
N ALA A 109 14.56 7.69 -4.12
CA ALA A 109 14.59 6.26 -4.37
C ALA A 109 16.04 5.76 -4.39
N ALA A 110 16.39 4.88 -3.46
CA ALA A 110 17.73 4.30 -3.39
C ALA A 110 17.70 2.83 -2.93
N PRO A 111 18.61 1.98 -3.41
CA PRO A 111 18.75 0.59 -2.96
C PRO A 111 18.94 0.49 -1.44
N ARG A 112 19.73 1.39 -0.87
CA ARG A 112 19.89 1.57 0.58
C ARG A 112 19.03 2.75 1.03
N ARG A 113 18.04 2.48 1.90
CA ARG A 113 17.12 3.49 2.43
C ARG A 113 17.84 4.64 3.15
N ILE A 114 19.00 4.34 3.78
CA ILE A 114 19.79 5.35 4.46
C ILE A 114 20.32 6.42 3.50
N ASP A 115 20.65 6.04 2.27
CA ASP A 115 21.18 6.98 1.27
C ASP A 115 20.06 7.95 0.84
N ALA A 116 18.83 7.43 0.60
CA ALA A 116 17.65 8.26 0.34
C ALA A 116 17.34 9.21 1.51
N ALA A 117 17.46 8.73 2.76
CA ALA A 117 17.20 9.55 3.93
C ALA A 117 18.28 10.63 4.15
N ARG A 118 19.54 10.34 3.84
CA ARG A 118 20.65 11.34 3.86
C ARG A 118 20.46 12.40 2.79
N GLU A 119 20.11 11.98 1.59
CA GLU A 119 19.83 12.91 0.48
C GLU A 119 18.67 13.85 0.83
N ALA A 120 17.58 13.31 1.38
CA ALA A 120 16.44 14.10 1.87
C ALA A 120 16.89 15.16 2.89
N GLY A 121 17.69 14.77 3.89
CA GLY A 121 18.23 15.69 4.89
C GLY A 121 19.14 16.74 4.28
N ALA A 122 19.97 16.38 3.31
CA ALA A 122 20.90 17.31 2.63
C ALA A 122 20.17 18.41 1.84
N VAL A 123 18.98 18.14 1.31
CA VAL A 123 18.16 19.16 0.62
C VAL A 123 17.22 19.91 1.57
N GLY A 124 17.37 19.70 2.88
CA GLY A 124 16.64 20.44 3.91
C GLY A 124 15.29 19.87 4.31
N CYS A 125 14.96 18.62 3.97
CA CYS A 125 13.84 17.94 4.58
C CYS A 125 14.13 17.66 6.07
N ASP A 126 13.11 17.75 6.93
CA ASP A 126 13.25 17.59 8.37
C ASP A 126 12.63 16.31 8.92
N VAL A 127 12.02 15.49 8.06
CA VAL A 127 11.48 14.16 8.38
C VAL A 127 11.39 13.31 7.11
N VAL A 128 11.60 12.00 7.24
CA VAL A 128 11.47 11.03 6.15
C VAL A 128 10.33 10.05 6.45
N VAL A 129 9.40 9.91 5.51
CA VAL A 129 8.39 8.85 5.48
C VAL A 129 8.90 7.71 4.60
N LEU A 130 9.17 6.57 5.19
CA LEU A 130 9.71 5.39 4.51
C LEU A 130 8.58 4.47 4.05
N ASP A 131 8.32 4.41 2.75
CA ASP A 131 7.34 3.48 2.20
C ASP A 131 7.92 2.05 2.11
N ASP A 132 7.13 1.06 2.54
CA ASP A 132 7.50 -0.36 2.71
C ASP A 132 8.77 -0.56 3.58
N GLY A 133 8.78 0.15 4.74
CA GLY A 133 9.97 0.23 5.62
C GLY A 133 10.10 -0.86 6.67
N PHE A 134 9.02 -1.55 7.09
CA PHE A 134 9.00 -2.35 8.32
C PHE A 134 10.04 -3.48 8.38
N GLN A 135 10.31 -4.18 7.27
CA GLN A 135 11.35 -5.21 7.20
C GLN A 135 12.77 -4.64 7.01
N HIS A 136 12.90 -3.33 6.74
CA HIS A 136 14.22 -2.72 6.49
C HIS A 136 14.89 -2.27 7.79
N ARG A 137 15.28 -3.23 8.63
CA ARG A 137 15.80 -3.01 9.99
C ARG A 137 17.19 -2.37 10.05
N ALA A 138 17.92 -2.30 8.94
CA ALA A 138 19.23 -1.67 8.87
C ALA A 138 19.21 -0.13 9.00
N LEU A 139 18.03 0.50 8.86
CA LEU A 139 17.80 1.91 9.13
C LEU A 139 17.02 2.06 10.43
N ALA A 140 17.49 2.90 11.36
CA ALA A 140 16.76 3.25 12.57
C ALA A 140 15.49 4.02 12.21
N ARG A 141 14.40 3.73 12.93
CA ARG A 141 13.12 4.42 12.80
C ARG A 141 12.75 5.04 14.14
N ASP A 142 12.12 6.19 14.07
CA ASP A 142 11.60 6.91 15.23
C ASP A 142 10.11 6.62 15.43
N LEU A 143 9.46 6.04 14.39
CA LEU A 143 8.10 5.50 14.45
C LEU A 143 7.93 4.37 13.43
N ASP A 144 7.43 3.22 13.86
CA ASP A 144 7.03 2.09 13.00
C ASP A 144 5.50 1.95 12.99
N VAL A 145 4.87 2.34 11.88
CA VAL A 145 3.43 2.15 11.62
C VAL A 145 3.24 0.91 10.75
N VAL A 146 2.49 -0.06 11.26
CA VAL A 146 2.30 -1.35 10.57
C VAL A 146 0.86 -1.51 10.11
N LEU A 147 0.69 -1.68 8.80
CA LEU A 147 -0.61 -1.90 8.19
C LEU A 147 -0.98 -3.39 8.21
N VAL A 148 -2.24 -3.65 8.53
CA VAL A 148 -2.85 -4.97 8.42
C VAL A 148 -4.15 -4.84 7.62
N ALA A 149 -4.16 -5.42 6.41
CA ALA A 149 -5.37 -5.42 5.58
C ALA A 149 -6.43 -6.36 6.16
N VAL A 150 -7.63 -5.82 6.39
CA VAL A 150 -8.76 -6.56 6.98
C VAL A 150 -9.25 -7.67 6.05
N GLU A 151 -9.27 -7.43 4.73
CA GLU A 151 -9.65 -8.40 3.71
C GLU A 151 -8.75 -9.65 3.71
N GLY A 152 -7.45 -9.44 3.97
CA GLY A 152 -6.45 -10.52 4.02
C GLY A 152 -6.23 -11.13 5.39
N TRP A 153 -7.00 -10.72 6.39
CA TRP A 153 -6.81 -11.17 7.76
C TRP A 153 -7.00 -12.68 7.94
N ARG A 154 -6.03 -13.30 8.60
CA ARG A 154 -6.08 -14.70 9.06
C ARG A 154 -5.44 -14.77 10.44
N ALA A 155 -6.13 -15.39 11.40
CA ALA A 155 -5.64 -15.56 12.78
C ALA A 155 -4.28 -16.32 12.84
N ARG A 156 -4.02 -17.19 11.87
CA ARG A 156 -2.76 -17.92 11.72
C ARG A 156 -2.16 -17.62 10.35
N PRO A 157 -1.26 -16.62 10.25
CA PRO A 157 -0.65 -16.24 8.99
C PRO A 157 0.27 -17.34 8.47
N ARG A 158 0.15 -17.64 7.17
CA ARG A 158 1.08 -18.55 6.47
C ARG A 158 2.20 -17.70 5.87
N LEU A 159 3.42 -17.99 6.29
CA LEU A 159 4.61 -17.28 5.81
C LEU A 159 4.96 -17.70 4.38
N LEU A 160 5.72 -16.84 3.68
CA LEU A 160 6.30 -17.14 2.38
C LEU A 160 7.12 -18.45 2.44
N PRO A 161 7.12 -19.27 1.38
CA PRO A 161 6.32 -19.14 0.15
C PRO A 161 4.92 -19.76 0.27
N ARG A 162 4.52 -20.32 1.41
CA ARG A 162 3.25 -21.00 1.64
C ARG A 162 2.04 -20.05 1.71
N GLY A 163 2.27 -18.78 1.93
CA GLY A 163 1.26 -17.74 2.00
C GLY A 163 1.88 -16.37 1.78
N PRO A 164 1.09 -15.30 1.83
CA PRO A 164 1.58 -13.97 1.49
C PRO A 164 2.38 -13.29 2.62
N TRP A 165 2.53 -13.89 3.80
CA TRP A 165 3.10 -13.20 4.95
C TRP A 165 4.63 -13.25 4.95
N ARG A 166 5.24 -12.07 5.09
CA ARG A 166 6.69 -11.90 5.27
C ARG A 166 7.11 -12.21 6.71
N GLU A 167 6.24 -11.84 7.66
CA GLU A 167 6.45 -12.06 9.10
C GLU A 167 5.12 -12.39 9.79
N GLY A 168 5.18 -13.11 10.91
CA GLY A 168 4.01 -13.37 11.75
C GLY A 168 3.69 -12.20 12.69
N PHE A 169 2.56 -12.30 13.40
CA PHE A 169 2.12 -11.24 14.33
C PHE A 169 3.09 -10.94 15.47
N GLY A 170 3.98 -11.88 15.86
CA GLY A 170 5.05 -11.59 16.82
C GLY A 170 5.99 -10.45 16.39
N ALA A 171 6.01 -10.09 15.10
CA ALA A 171 6.77 -8.94 14.63
C ALA A 171 6.15 -7.60 15.07
N LEU A 172 4.86 -7.57 15.41
CA LEU A 172 4.16 -6.37 15.91
C LEU A 172 4.74 -5.82 17.22
N ARG A 173 5.53 -6.62 17.96
CA ARG A 173 6.27 -6.10 19.13
C ARG A 173 7.24 -4.95 18.78
N ARG A 174 7.55 -4.75 17.49
CA ARG A 174 8.39 -3.66 17.00
C ARG A 174 7.58 -2.48 16.47
N ALA A 175 6.27 -2.65 16.36
CA ALA A 175 5.38 -1.59 15.89
C ALA A 175 5.03 -0.64 17.05
N ASP A 176 4.94 0.63 16.73
CA ASP A 176 4.44 1.65 17.65
C ASP A 176 2.92 1.86 17.48
N VAL A 177 2.43 1.69 16.24
CA VAL A 177 1.01 1.80 15.90
C VAL A 177 0.65 0.75 14.86
N VAL A 178 -0.50 0.10 15.01
CA VAL A 178 -1.11 -0.72 13.95
C VAL A 178 -2.24 0.07 13.30
N VAL A 179 -2.26 0.09 11.97
CA VAL A 179 -3.37 0.61 11.19
C VAL A 179 -4.06 -0.55 10.46
N LEU A 180 -5.28 -0.87 10.87
CA LEU A 180 -6.14 -1.79 10.14
C LEU A 180 -6.67 -1.06 8.92
N THR A 181 -6.32 -1.52 7.73
CA THR A 181 -6.84 -0.95 6.48
C THR A 181 -7.96 -1.81 5.94
N ARG A 182 -9.07 -1.18 5.57
CA ARG A 182 -10.18 -1.81 4.86
C ARG A 182 -10.46 -1.08 3.55
N LYS A 183 -10.89 -1.80 2.56
CA LYS A 183 -11.31 -1.27 1.26
C LYS A 183 -12.81 -1.50 1.07
N SER A 184 -13.21 -2.76 0.91
CA SER A 184 -14.61 -3.17 0.80
C SER A 184 -15.13 -3.89 2.06
N ALA A 185 -14.24 -4.34 2.94
CA ALA A 185 -14.66 -5.01 4.17
C ALA A 185 -15.51 -4.07 5.07
N PRO A 186 -16.61 -4.58 5.66
CA PRO A 186 -17.44 -3.81 6.58
C PRO A 186 -16.67 -3.45 7.87
N LEU A 187 -17.04 -2.35 8.51
CA LEU A 187 -16.40 -1.88 9.75
C LEU A 187 -16.44 -2.93 10.86
N ALA A 188 -17.56 -3.67 10.99
CA ALA A 188 -17.67 -4.75 11.95
C ALA A 188 -16.56 -5.81 11.82
N ARG A 189 -16.13 -6.10 10.57
CA ARG A 189 -15.01 -7.02 10.35
C ARG A 189 -13.69 -6.43 10.82
N ALA A 190 -13.48 -5.13 10.67
CA ALA A 190 -12.31 -4.45 11.23
C ALA A 190 -12.32 -4.48 12.76
N ASP A 191 -13.50 -4.39 13.38
CA ASP A 191 -13.67 -4.50 14.84
C ASP A 191 -13.29 -5.89 15.37
N GLU A 192 -13.69 -6.96 14.68
CA GLU A 192 -13.27 -8.32 15.02
C GLU A 192 -11.75 -8.48 14.97
N VAL A 193 -11.13 -7.94 13.91
CA VAL A 193 -9.66 -8.00 13.73
C VAL A 193 -8.96 -7.18 14.82
N ALA A 194 -9.45 -5.98 15.12
CA ALA A 194 -8.93 -5.13 16.18
C ALA A 194 -8.98 -5.83 17.54
N ALA A 195 -10.13 -6.42 17.88
CA ALA A 195 -10.29 -7.17 19.11
C ALA A 195 -9.36 -8.40 19.20
N ALA A 196 -9.13 -9.09 18.07
CA ALA A 196 -8.21 -10.22 18.01
C ALA A 196 -6.74 -9.77 18.24
N LEU A 197 -6.33 -8.65 17.65
CA LEU A 197 -4.99 -8.08 17.84
C LEU A 197 -4.80 -7.52 19.26
N ALA A 198 -5.79 -6.80 19.80
CA ALA A 198 -5.72 -6.23 21.15
C ALA A 198 -5.55 -7.30 22.23
N ARG A 199 -6.15 -8.49 22.05
CA ARG A 199 -5.91 -9.62 22.98
C ARG A 199 -4.48 -10.11 23.01
N SER A 200 -3.77 -10.06 21.88
CA SER A 200 -2.37 -10.54 21.79
C SER A 200 -1.34 -9.42 21.96
N HIS A 201 -1.75 -8.16 21.77
CA HIS A 201 -0.91 -6.97 21.83
C HIS A 201 -1.67 -5.82 22.54
N PRO A 202 -1.98 -5.96 23.85
CA PRO A 202 -2.89 -5.05 24.57
C PRO A 202 -2.39 -3.61 24.69
N HIS A 203 -1.08 -3.38 24.58
CA HIS A 203 -0.48 -2.06 24.68
C HIS A 203 -0.27 -1.36 23.33
N LEU A 204 -0.60 -2.04 22.22
CA LEU A 204 -0.35 -1.51 20.90
C LEU A 204 -1.56 -0.69 20.42
N PRO A 205 -1.40 0.63 20.17
CA PRO A 205 -2.46 1.45 19.60
C PRO A 205 -2.92 0.90 18.25
N ILE A 206 -4.26 0.79 18.07
CA ILE A 206 -4.87 0.28 16.84
C ILE A 206 -5.79 1.35 16.28
N ALA A 207 -5.47 1.82 15.09
CA ALA A 207 -6.35 2.67 14.28
C ALA A 207 -7.05 1.84 13.20
N VAL A 208 -8.23 2.28 12.75
CA VAL A 208 -8.96 1.70 11.63
C VAL A 208 -9.11 2.74 10.55
N CYS A 209 -8.65 2.40 9.36
CA CYS A 209 -8.62 3.28 8.19
C CYS A 209 -9.39 2.65 7.03
N HIS A 210 -10.31 3.40 6.45
CA HIS A 210 -10.97 3.09 5.20
C HIS A 210 -10.19 3.72 4.04
N LEU A 211 -9.69 2.87 3.15
CA LEU A 211 -9.14 3.27 1.85
C LEU A 211 -10.33 3.41 0.89
N ALA A 212 -11.02 4.53 1.00
CA ALA A 212 -12.28 4.78 0.30
C ALA A 212 -12.03 5.31 -1.13
N PRO A 213 -12.97 5.12 -2.06
CA PRO A 213 -12.97 5.85 -3.30
C PRO A 213 -13.10 7.36 -3.01
N GLY A 214 -12.22 8.16 -3.60
CA GLY A 214 -12.16 9.62 -3.40
C GLY A 214 -12.92 10.40 -4.44
N GLY A 215 -13.09 9.84 -5.63
CA GLY A 215 -13.70 10.44 -6.80
C GLY A 215 -13.02 9.99 -8.08
N LEU A 216 -13.48 10.53 -9.20
CA LEU A 216 -12.98 10.26 -10.54
C LEU A 216 -12.26 11.50 -11.06
N ALA A 217 -10.94 11.45 -11.12
CA ALA A 217 -10.15 12.49 -11.78
C ALA A 217 -10.02 12.18 -13.28
N PRO A 218 -10.11 13.16 -14.18
CA PRO A 218 -9.76 12.94 -15.58
C PRO A 218 -8.31 12.47 -15.69
N LEU A 219 -8.03 11.52 -16.58
CA LEU A 219 -6.65 11.02 -16.80
C LEU A 219 -5.74 12.14 -17.30
N HIS A 220 -6.24 12.97 -18.21
CA HIS A 220 -5.54 14.13 -18.76
C HIS A 220 -6.27 15.42 -18.41
N GLY A 221 -5.48 16.48 -18.20
CA GLY A 221 -6.02 17.82 -17.92
C GLY A 221 -6.41 18.04 -16.45
N GLY A 222 -6.65 19.29 -16.09
CA GLY A 222 -7.03 19.75 -14.75
C GLY A 222 -8.55 19.85 -14.55
N GLY A 223 -9.32 18.89 -15.02
CA GLY A 223 -10.78 18.85 -14.84
C GLY A 223 -11.20 18.65 -13.37
N ALA A 224 -12.41 19.08 -13.04
CA ALA A 224 -12.97 18.88 -11.70
C ALA A 224 -13.13 17.39 -11.38
N LEU A 225 -12.83 17.03 -10.13
CA LEU A 225 -13.07 15.69 -9.59
C LEU A 225 -14.58 15.41 -9.63
N ARG A 226 -14.99 14.30 -10.27
CA ARG A 226 -16.39 13.85 -10.29
C ARG A 226 -16.66 12.89 -9.12
N PRO A 227 -17.84 12.90 -8.52
CA PRO A 227 -18.21 11.87 -7.56
C PRO A 227 -18.27 10.51 -8.24
N VAL A 228 -17.97 9.43 -7.51
CA VAL A 228 -17.94 8.07 -8.10
C VAL A 228 -19.32 7.65 -8.57
N GLU A 229 -20.38 8.14 -7.92
CA GLU A 229 -21.79 7.93 -8.24
C GLU A 229 -22.18 8.45 -9.64
N TRP A 230 -21.35 9.33 -10.24
CA TRP A 230 -21.52 9.77 -11.64
C TRP A 230 -21.49 8.57 -12.60
N LEU A 231 -20.86 7.46 -12.23
CA LEU A 231 -20.82 6.24 -13.04
C LEU A 231 -22.14 5.44 -13.02
N ALA A 232 -23.15 5.85 -12.25
CA ALA A 232 -24.42 5.13 -12.17
C ALA A 232 -25.09 5.01 -13.54
N GLY A 233 -25.37 3.78 -13.96
CA GLY A 233 -25.94 3.48 -15.28
C GLY A 233 -24.95 3.48 -16.45
N TRP A 234 -23.71 3.88 -16.25
CA TRP A 234 -22.68 3.81 -17.30
C TRP A 234 -22.08 2.42 -17.46
N ARG A 235 -21.71 2.09 -18.69
CA ARG A 235 -20.85 0.92 -18.97
C ARG A 235 -19.39 1.35 -18.85
N VAL A 236 -18.69 0.73 -17.92
CA VAL A 236 -17.29 1.05 -17.57
C VAL A 236 -16.37 -0.08 -18.01
N PHE A 237 -15.30 0.28 -18.72
CA PHE A 237 -14.16 -0.60 -18.99
C PHE A 237 -13.09 -0.33 -17.94
N ALA A 238 -12.93 -1.26 -16.99
CA ALA A 238 -12.13 -1.06 -15.79
C ALA A 238 -10.75 -1.70 -15.94
N VAL A 239 -9.69 -0.89 -16.04
CA VAL A 239 -8.30 -1.35 -16.20
C VAL A 239 -7.61 -1.44 -14.86
N ALA A 240 -7.04 -2.63 -14.55
CA ALA A 240 -6.31 -2.82 -13.29
C ALA A 240 -5.14 -3.80 -13.45
N ALA A 241 -3.93 -3.37 -13.05
CA ALA A 241 -2.72 -4.18 -12.89
C ALA A 241 -2.38 -4.30 -11.39
N LEU A 242 -3.26 -4.91 -10.64
CA LEU A 242 -3.18 -5.04 -9.17
C LEU A 242 -3.14 -6.51 -8.74
N ALA A 243 -2.40 -6.79 -7.65
CA ALA A 243 -2.42 -8.11 -6.99
C ALA A 243 -3.83 -8.54 -6.53
N THR A 244 -4.69 -7.57 -6.19
CA THR A 244 -6.05 -7.81 -5.70
C THR A 244 -6.99 -6.75 -6.30
N PRO A 245 -7.52 -6.96 -7.52
CA PRO A 245 -8.37 -5.98 -8.21
C PRO A 245 -9.80 -5.93 -7.68
N GLY A 246 -10.25 -6.95 -6.93
CA GLY A 246 -11.64 -7.08 -6.43
C GLY A 246 -12.19 -5.78 -5.81
N PRO A 247 -11.56 -5.18 -4.79
CA PRO A 247 -12.07 -3.96 -4.17
C PRO A 247 -12.24 -2.77 -5.14
N PHE A 248 -11.37 -2.64 -6.14
CA PHE A 248 -11.51 -1.62 -7.18
C PHE A 248 -12.78 -1.85 -8.01
N LEU A 249 -12.99 -3.07 -8.48
CA LEU A 249 -14.18 -3.43 -9.25
C LEU A 249 -15.46 -3.33 -8.42
N GLU A 250 -15.40 -3.72 -7.15
CA GLU A 250 -16.52 -3.62 -6.20
C GLU A 250 -16.94 -2.16 -5.97
N HIS A 251 -15.98 -1.23 -5.87
CA HIS A 251 -16.29 0.20 -5.73
C HIS A 251 -17.01 0.76 -6.96
N LEU A 252 -16.57 0.40 -8.17
CA LEU A 252 -17.23 0.83 -9.41
C LEU A 252 -18.65 0.23 -9.53
N ALA A 253 -18.80 -1.05 -9.20
CA ALA A 253 -20.11 -1.71 -9.22
C ALA A 253 -21.06 -1.14 -8.16
N ALA A 254 -20.56 -0.85 -6.95
CA ALA A 254 -21.34 -0.22 -5.88
C ALA A 254 -21.79 1.20 -6.24
N ALA A 255 -21.07 1.91 -7.12
CA ALA A 255 -21.48 3.18 -7.68
C ALA A 255 -22.56 3.05 -8.78
N GLY A 256 -23.03 1.83 -9.08
CA GLY A 256 -24.07 1.57 -10.08
C GLY A 256 -23.55 1.43 -11.52
N ALA A 257 -22.23 1.25 -11.71
CA ALA A 257 -21.65 1.02 -13.02
C ALA A 257 -21.81 -0.43 -13.49
N GLY A 258 -22.03 -0.63 -14.80
CA GLY A 258 -21.89 -1.91 -15.47
C GLY A 258 -20.42 -2.16 -15.81
N VAL A 259 -19.71 -2.92 -14.96
CA VAL A 259 -18.25 -3.04 -15.02
C VAL A 259 -17.80 -4.21 -15.90
N GLU A 260 -16.97 -3.92 -16.89
CA GLU A 260 -16.22 -4.92 -17.66
C GLU A 260 -14.72 -4.79 -17.33
N PRO A 261 -14.09 -5.82 -16.71
CA PRO A 261 -12.71 -5.73 -16.24
C PRO A 261 -11.70 -6.09 -17.31
N ALA A 262 -10.63 -5.28 -17.44
CA ALA A 262 -9.39 -5.59 -18.14
C ALA A 262 -8.28 -5.75 -17.10
N LEU A 263 -7.94 -7.00 -16.77
CA LEU A 263 -7.02 -7.33 -15.69
C LEU A 263 -5.66 -7.74 -16.23
N PHE A 264 -4.61 -7.11 -15.70
CA PHE A 264 -3.22 -7.37 -16.00
C PHE A 264 -2.48 -7.93 -14.78
N ALA A 265 -1.27 -8.43 -14.98
CA ALA A 265 -0.42 -8.87 -13.88
C ALA A 265 -0.08 -7.69 -12.94
N ASP A 266 0.14 -7.97 -11.65
CA ASP A 266 0.57 -6.93 -10.71
C ASP A 266 1.91 -6.31 -11.16
N HIS A 267 2.03 -4.99 -11.12
CA HIS A 267 3.15 -4.21 -11.64
C HIS A 267 3.38 -4.36 -13.15
N HIS A 268 2.33 -4.68 -13.93
CA HIS A 268 2.45 -4.76 -15.38
C HIS A 268 2.95 -3.43 -15.97
N GLU A 269 3.95 -3.53 -16.86
CA GLU A 269 4.43 -2.39 -17.63
C GLU A 269 3.71 -2.39 -18.98
N PHE A 270 2.88 -1.36 -19.18
CA PHE A 270 2.08 -1.26 -20.41
C PHE A 270 2.92 -0.81 -21.59
N THR A 271 2.71 -1.46 -22.73
CA THR A 271 3.25 -1.04 -24.04
C THR A 271 2.25 -0.15 -24.78
N ALA A 272 2.73 0.60 -25.77
CA ALA A 272 1.84 1.40 -26.63
C ALA A 272 0.83 0.53 -27.38
N ALA A 273 1.21 -0.70 -27.76
CA ALA A 273 0.32 -1.65 -28.42
C ALA A 273 -0.82 -2.09 -27.49
N GLU A 274 -0.52 -2.41 -26.23
CA GLU A 274 -1.51 -2.78 -25.21
C GLU A 274 -2.42 -1.60 -24.84
N ALA A 275 -1.88 -0.38 -24.75
CA ALA A 275 -2.68 0.82 -24.54
C ALA A 275 -3.68 1.04 -25.70
N GLY A 276 -3.24 0.82 -26.95
CA GLY A 276 -4.12 0.82 -28.12
C GLY A 276 -5.18 -0.27 -28.07
N GLU A 277 -4.85 -1.46 -27.58
CA GLU A 277 -5.82 -2.54 -27.39
C GLU A 277 -6.87 -2.22 -26.32
N VAL A 278 -6.43 -1.63 -25.20
CA VAL A 278 -7.34 -1.14 -24.13
C VAL A 278 -8.38 -0.17 -24.70
N ILE A 279 -7.96 0.80 -25.55
CA ILE A 279 -8.87 1.76 -26.18
C ILE A 279 -9.87 1.04 -27.11
N ARG A 280 -9.38 0.14 -28.00
CA ARG A 280 -10.25 -0.61 -28.90
C ARG A 280 -11.26 -1.48 -28.16
N SER A 281 -10.79 -2.16 -27.11
CA SER A 281 -11.64 -3.02 -26.29
C SER A 281 -12.62 -2.25 -25.42
N ALA A 282 -12.32 -0.99 -25.10
CA ALA A 282 -13.27 -0.13 -24.41
C ALA A 282 -14.51 0.15 -25.24
N ASP A 283 -14.42 0.21 -26.57
CA ASP A 283 -15.55 0.26 -27.51
C ASP A 283 -16.63 1.28 -27.09
N GLY A 284 -16.23 2.55 -26.89
CA GLY A 284 -17.11 3.65 -26.45
C GLY A 284 -17.58 3.61 -24.99
N ARG A 285 -17.09 2.64 -24.19
CA ARG A 285 -17.34 2.63 -22.73
C ARG A 285 -16.43 3.61 -22.01
N VAL A 286 -16.88 4.08 -20.84
CA VAL A 286 -16.05 4.93 -20.00
C VAL A 286 -14.85 4.15 -19.50
N LEU A 287 -13.65 4.63 -19.81
CA LEU A 287 -12.40 4.00 -19.36
C LEU A 287 -12.08 4.47 -17.94
N VAL A 288 -11.99 3.54 -17.00
CA VAL A 288 -11.63 3.86 -15.61
C VAL A 288 -10.46 2.98 -15.17
N MET A 289 -9.47 3.59 -14.53
CA MET A 289 -8.28 2.90 -14.05
C MET A 289 -7.90 3.30 -12.63
N THR A 290 -6.99 2.54 -12.03
CA THR A 290 -6.45 2.89 -10.72
C THR A 290 -5.38 3.98 -10.83
N GLN A 291 -5.10 4.71 -9.74
CA GLN A 291 -4.00 5.69 -9.71
C GLN A 291 -2.64 5.06 -10.06
N LYS A 292 -2.39 3.82 -9.64
CA LYS A 292 -1.17 3.08 -9.94
C LYS A 292 -1.02 2.77 -11.44
N ASP A 293 -2.12 2.49 -12.11
CA ASP A 293 -2.10 2.20 -13.55
C ASP A 293 -2.09 3.48 -14.37
N ALA A 294 -2.74 4.54 -13.87
CA ALA A 294 -2.81 5.84 -14.52
C ALA A 294 -1.42 6.46 -14.78
N VAL A 295 -0.50 6.37 -13.80
CA VAL A 295 0.87 6.91 -13.97
C VAL A 295 1.65 6.24 -15.10
N LYS A 296 1.29 4.99 -15.45
CA LYS A 296 1.91 4.23 -16.56
C LYS A 296 1.17 4.40 -17.87
N LEU A 297 -0.15 4.47 -17.84
CA LEU A 297 -0.98 4.58 -19.05
C LEU A 297 -1.08 6.01 -19.58
N ARG A 298 -1.00 7.03 -18.72
CA ARG A 298 -1.10 8.45 -19.11
C ARG A 298 -0.15 8.83 -20.25
N PRO A 299 1.15 8.47 -20.25
CA PRO A 299 2.04 8.80 -21.37
C PRO A 299 1.77 8.01 -22.65
N LEU A 300 0.96 6.94 -22.59
CA LEU A 300 0.65 6.06 -23.71
C LEU A 300 -0.72 6.33 -24.34
N LEU A 301 -1.61 7.02 -23.64
CA LEU A 301 -2.96 7.35 -24.10
C LEU A 301 -3.00 8.77 -24.62
N SER A 302 -3.71 8.98 -25.78
CA SER A 302 -3.93 10.34 -26.29
C SER A 302 -4.75 11.16 -25.31
N PRO A 303 -4.49 12.49 -25.19
CA PRO A 303 -5.33 13.41 -24.42
C PRO A 303 -6.82 13.43 -24.82
N ASP A 304 -7.14 13.03 -26.06
CA ASP A 304 -8.50 12.96 -26.58
C ASP A 304 -9.29 11.75 -26.06
N VAL A 305 -8.63 10.78 -25.43
CA VAL A 305 -9.28 9.60 -24.84
C VAL A 305 -9.97 10.00 -23.54
N GLU A 306 -11.30 9.88 -23.50
CA GLU A 306 -12.04 10.10 -22.26
C GLU A 306 -11.77 8.94 -21.28
N ALA A 307 -10.91 9.19 -20.29
CA ALA A 307 -10.52 8.23 -19.29
C ALA A 307 -10.45 8.87 -17.91
N PHE A 308 -10.79 8.09 -16.90
CA PHE A 308 -10.81 8.53 -15.50
C PHE A 308 -9.94 7.66 -14.61
N VAL A 309 -9.40 8.29 -13.60
CA VAL A 309 -8.66 7.68 -12.53
C VAL A 309 -9.53 7.62 -11.29
N LEU A 310 -9.80 6.43 -10.76
CA LEU A 310 -10.44 6.32 -9.47
C LEU A 310 -9.41 6.65 -8.38
N GLU A 311 -9.58 7.83 -7.78
CA GLU A 311 -8.75 8.24 -6.66
C GLU A 311 -9.08 7.45 -5.40
N GLN A 312 -8.06 7.23 -4.57
CA GLN A 312 -8.20 6.60 -3.28
C GLN A 312 -7.89 7.59 -2.16
N THR A 313 -8.79 7.69 -1.18
CA THR A 313 -8.63 8.55 -0.01
C THR A 313 -8.44 7.73 1.25
N VAL A 314 -7.67 8.28 2.19
CA VAL A 314 -7.44 7.73 3.52
C VAL A 314 -8.43 8.39 4.48
N LYS A 315 -9.41 7.62 4.99
CA LYS A 315 -10.38 8.09 5.98
C LYS A 315 -10.27 7.22 7.23
N PHE A 316 -9.99 7.82 8.38
CA PHE A 316 -9.96 7.08 9.64
C PHE A 316 -11.38 6.91 10.18
N ASP A 317 -11.79 5.67 10.38
CA ASP A 317 -13.04 5.34 11.08
C ASP A 317 -12.87 5.57 12.59
N ARG A 318 -11.66 5.29 13.12
CA ARG A 318 -11.26 5.54 14.53
C ARG A 318 -9.75 5.44 14.72
N GLY A 319 -9.28 5.97 15.85
CA GLY A 319 -7.87 5.89 16.26
C GLY A 319 -6.92 6.77 15.44
N GLY A 320 -7.44 7.63 14.55
CA GLY A 320 -6.63 8.58 13.79
C GLY A 320 -5.87 9.55 14.71
N ASP A 321 -6.47 9.98 15.81
CA ASP A 321 -5.84 10.87 16.79
C ASP A 321 -4.61 10.21 17.44
N ALA A 322 -4.68 8.92 17.76
CA ALA A 322 -3.55 8.18 18.31
C ALA A 322 -2.38 8.08 17.32
N LEU A 323 -2.68 7.93 16.01
CA LEU A 323 -1.66 7.99 14.98
C LEU A 323 -1.06 9.40 14.86
N ASP A 324 -1.90 10.44 14.85
CA ASP A 324 -1.45 11.84 14.82
C ASP A 324 -0.54 12.17 16.02
N GLU A 325 -0.88 11.70 17.21
CA GLU A 325 -0.06 11.88 18.40
C GLU A 325 1.28 11.14 18.29
N ALA A 326 1.29 9.91 17.77
CA ALA A 326 2.53 9.16 17.55
C ALA A 326 3.42 9.87 16.49
N LEU A 327 2.82 10.38 15.41
CA LEU A 327 3.53 11.16 14.40
C LEU A 327 4.16 12.43 14.99
N ARG A 328 3.42 13.20 15.81
CA ARG A 328 3.96 14.40 16.47
C ARG A 328 5.14 14.05 17.37
N ARG A 329 5.01 13.04 18.22
CA ARG A 329 6.12 12.58 19.08
C ARG A 329 7.37 12.23 18.29
N ALA A 330 7.20 11.54 17.16
CA ALA A 330 8.33 11.13 16.32
C ALA A 330 9.09 12.30 15.69
N VAL A 331 8.43 13.45 15.47
CA VAL A 331 9.07 14.62 14.84
C VAL A 331 9.42 15.73 15.86
N GLY A 332 9.38 15.43 17.14
CA GLY A 332 9.77 16.37 18.20
C GLY A 332 8.68 17.37 18.56
N GLY A 333 7.41 16.95 18.48
CA GLY A 333 6.20 17.53 19.03
C GLY A 333 5.83 18.89 18.56
#